data_69377523d41292d7e9211ac50056a23f
#
_entry.id   69377523d41292d7e9211ac50056a23f
#
_cell.length_a   1.000
_cell.length_b   1.000
_cell.length_c   1.000
_cell.angle_alpha   90.00
_cell.angle_beta   90.00
_cell.angle_gamma   90.00
#
_symmetry.space_group_name_H-M   'P 1'
#
loop_
_entity.id
_entity.type
_entity.pdbx_description
1 polymer ?
#
loop_
_entity_poly.entity_id
_entity_poly.type
_entity_poly.pdbx_seq_one_letter_code
_entity_poly.pdbx_strand_id
1 'polypeptide(L)'
;MNRRNQEILSDEVLLAHLRRNYTYDATRGVVVNRKLNRVVKGSVNGKGYMLTRLRIGGQHPHIQLHHMVWAVVHGRFPTQIDHINGDKTDNRMENLREVSNSENNQNRVWAWKPNARTGLPGVYLSSDTRYRAEIFGKSYYFHNKYETFHCITLLGRMYE
;
A
#
# COMPACT_ATOMS: atom_id res chain seq x y z
N MET A 1 -24.33 25.20 0.17
CA MET A 1 -24.04 24.84 -1.22
C MET A 1 -23.88 23.32 -1.32
N ASN A 2 -24.81 22.65 -2.01
CA ASN A 2 -25.00 21.20 -2.04
C ASN A 2 -23.78 20.48 -2.61
N ARG A 3 -23.19 19.55 -1.84
CA ARG A 3 -22.35 18.47 -2.39
C ARG A 3 -23.29 17.48 -3.10
N ARG A 4 -23.65 17.81 -4.34
CA ARG A 4 -24.43 16.92 -5.21
C ARG A 4 -23.62 15.67 -5.50
N ASN A 5 -24.25 14.51 -5.32
CA ASN A 5 -23.94 13.19 -5.86
C ASN A 5 -22.84 13.22 -6.95
N GLN A 6 -21.59 13.04 -6.54
CA GLN A 6 -20.57 12.56 -7.46
C GLN A 6 -20.94 11.10 -7.70
N GLU A 7 -21.54 10.81 -8.86
CA GLU A 7 -21.65 9.43 -9.34
C GLU A 7 -20.24 8.82 -9.27
N ILE A 8 -20.12 7.80 -8.43
CA ILE A 8 -18.86 7.06 -8.32
C ILE A 8 -18.68 6.35 -9.66
N LEU A 9 -17.67 6.75 -10.43
CA LEU A 9 -17.33 6.06 -11.67
C LEU A 9 -17.09 4.59 -11.36
N SER A 10 -17.77 3.70 -12.08
CA SER A 10 -17.54 2.27 -11.92
C SER A 10 -16.10 1.91 -12.32
N ASP A 11 -15.58 0.86 -11.73
CA ASP A 11 -14.24 0.34 -12.06
C ASP A 11 -14.10 0.03 -13.54
N GLU A 12 -15.17 -0.42 -14.20
CA GLU A 12 -15.21 -0.71 -15.65
C GLU A 12 -14.97 0.56 -16.49
N VAL A 13 -15.66 1.65 -16.17
CA VAL A 13 -15.49 2.94 -16.86
C VAL A 13 -14.08 3.47 -16.66
N LEU A 14 -13.57 3.34 -15.45
CA LEU A 14 -12.22 3.77 -15.12
C LEU A 14 -11.16 2.92 -15.85
N LEU A 15 -11.30 1.59 -15.88
CA LEU A 15 -10.42 0.69 -16.61
C LEU A 15 -10.46 0.95 -18.13
N ALA A 16 -11.64 1.13 -18.70
CA ALA A 16 -11.79 1.45 -20.13
C ALA A 16 -11.07 2.78 -20.46
N HIS A 17 -11.22 3.78 -19.60
CA HIS A 17 -10.51 5.06 -19.75
C HIS A 17 -8.98 4.88 -19.65
N LEU A 18 -8.49 4.11 -18.69
CA LEU A 18 -7.07 3.86 -18.51
C LEU A 18 -6.47 3.13 -19.72
N ARG A 19 -7.09 2.06 -20.17
CA ARG A 19 -6.64 1.28 -21.34
C ARG A 19 -6.58 2.12 -22.62
N ARG A 20 -7.55 2.99 -22.84
CA ARG A 20 -7.61 3.84 -24.03
C ARG A 20 -6.55 4.92 -24.04
N ASN A 21 -6.30 5.57 -22.90
CA ASN A 21 -5.57 6.83 -22.85
C ASN A 21 -4.13 6.71 -22.28
N TYR A 22 -3.78 5.57 -21.68
CA TYR A 22 -2.49 5.43 -21.00
C TYR A 22 -1.76 4.15 -21.42
N THR A 23 -0.45 4.16 -21.26
CA THR A 23 0.42 3.01 -21.46
C THR A 23 1.51 3.01 -20.38
N TYR A 24 2.05 1.83 -20.09
CA TYR A 24 3.19 1.69 -19.19
C TYR A 24 4.48 1.60 -20.03
N ASP A 25 5.43 2.48 -19.72
CA ASP A 25 6.78 2.43 -20.28
C ASP A 25 7.68 1.65 -19.31
N ALA A 26 7.93 0.38 -19.63
CA ALA A 26 8.71 -0.52 -18.79
C ALA A 26 10.18 -0.10 -18.66
N THR A 27 10.75 0.55 -19.68
CA THR A 27 12.14 1.01 -19.65
C THR A 27 12.34 2.12 -18.62
N ARG A 28 11.35 3.00 -18.50
CA ARG A 28 11.36 4.14 -17.59
C ARG A 28 10.62 3.89 -16.27
N GLY A 29 9.86 2.79 -16.20
CA GLY A 29 9.04 2.45 -15.03
C GLY A 29 7.89 3.43 -14.76
N VAL A 30 7.31 4.03 -15.80
CA VAL A 30 6.32 5.11 -15.67
C VAL A 30 5.09 4.90 -16.54
N VAL A 31 3.96 5.48 -16.12
CA VAL A 31 2.77 5.58 -16.96
C VAL A 31 2.84 6.82 -17.82
N VAL A 32 2.50 6.68 -19.10
CA VAL A 32 2.50 7.75 -20.10
C VAL A 32 1.09 7.95 -20.65
N ASN A 33 0.64 9.18 -20.73
CA ASN A 33 -0.58 9.54 -21.46
C ASN A 33 -0.31 9.47 -22.97
N ARG A 34 -1.01 8.57 -23.67
CA ARG A 34 -0.81 8.30 -25.12
C ARG A 34 -1.03 9.53 -25.99
N LYS A 35 -2.10 10.30 -25.69
CA LYS A 35 -2.47 11.47 -26.51
C LYS A 35 -1.49 12.63 -26.35
N LEU A 36 -1.02 12.85 -25.14
CA LEU A 36 -0.16 13.99 -24.81
C LEU A 36 1.33 13.65 -24.88
N ASN A 37 1.65 12.36 -24.98
CA ASN A 37 3.02 11.82 -24.85
C ASN A 37 3.75 12.34 -23.61
N ARG A 38 3.04 12.39 -22.48
CA ARG A 38 3.56 12.92 -21.21
C ARG A 38 3.49 11.89 -20.11
N VAL A 39 4.53 11.84 -19.30
CA VAL A 39 4.56 11.03 -18.07
C VAL A 39 3.49 11.54 -17.11
N VAL A 40 2.74 10.60 -16.56
CA VAL A 40 1.77 10.87 -15.49
C VAL A 40 2.54 11.18 -14.21
N LYS A 41 2.36 12.41 -13.72
CA LYS A 41 2.93 12.85 -12.44
C LYS A 41 1.90 12.67 -11.33
N GLY A 42 2.37 12.40 -10.14
CA GLY A 42 1.56 12.34 -8.92
C GLY A 42 2.08 13.30 -7.85
N SER A 43 1.27 13.52 -6.84
CA SER A 43 1.65 14.20 -5.59
C SER A 43 1.56 13.21 -4.44
N VAL A 44 2.44 13.33 -3.46
CA VAL A 44 2.44 12.47 -2.27
C VAL A 44 1.33 12.91 -1.33
N ASN A 45 0.49 11.97 -0.90
CA ASN A 45 -0.55 12.22 0.10
C ASN A 45 -0.02 12.09 1.52
N GLY A 46 -0.86 12.42 2.54
CA GLY A 46 -0.49 12.34 3.95
C GLY A 46 -0.13 10.92 4.46
N LYS A 47 -0.39 9.87 3.66
CA LYS A 47 -0.02 8.47 3.96
C LYS A 47 1.25 8.03 3.23
N GLY A 48 1.89 8.92 2.46
CA GLY A 48 3.11 8.66 1.70
C GLY A 48 2.90 8.05 0.31
N TYR A 49 1.65 7.86 -0.14
CA TYR A 49 1.38 7.31 -1.48
C TYR A 49 1.26 8.41 -2.52
N MET A 50 1.70 8.12 -3.74
CA MET A 50 1.50 9.01 -4.87
C MET A 50 0.06 8.93 -5.40
N LEU A 51 -0.59 10.09 -5.51
CA LEU A 51 -1.91 10.27 -6.11
C LEU A 51 -1.80 11.04 -7.41
N THR A 52 -2.54 10.65 -8.42
CA THR A 52 -2.75 11.44 -9.63
C THR A 52 -4.23 11.72 -9.84
N ARG A 53 -4.51 12.78 -10.61
CA ARG A 53 -5.87 13.21 -10.93
C ARG A 53 -6.16 12.90 -12.40
N LEU A 54 -7.21 12.15 -12.65
CA LEU A 54 -7.69 11.84 -13.99
C LEU A 54 -8.75 12.87 -14.42
N ARG A 55 -9.03 12.92 -15.72
CA ARG A 55 -10.12 13.72 -16.27
C ARG A 55 -10.99 12.78 -17.12
N ILE A 56 -12.22 12.51 -16.66
CA ILE A 56 -13.13 11.54 -17.27
C ILE A 56 -14.54 12.14 -17.30
N GLY A 57 -15.09 12.40 -18.48
CA GLY A 57 -16.47 12.87 -18.62
C GLY A 57 -16.82 14.12 -17.80
N GLY A 58 -15.87 15.05 -17.64
CA GLY A 58 -16.07 16.24 -16.80
C GLY A 58 -15.82 16.01 -15.31
N GLN A 59 -15.63 14.77 -14.88
CA GLN A 59 -15.25 14.42 -13.53
C GLN A 59 -13.71 14.38 -13.37
N HIS A 60 -13.24 14.51 -12.14
CA HIS A 60 -11.83 14.55 -11.82
C HIS A 60 -11.45 13.58 -10.68
N PRO A 61 -11.63 12.26 -10.87
CA PRO A 61 -11.30 11.28 -9.84
C PRO A 61 -9.81 11.26 -9.54
N HIS A 62 -9.49 11.02 -8.27
CA HIS A 62 -8.13 10.72 -7.84
C HIS A 62 -7.90 9.21 -7.85
N ILE A 63 -6.73 8.79 -8.32
CA ILE A 63 -6.29 7.41 -8.30
C ILE A 63 -4.89 7.33 -7.70
N GLN A 64 -4.61 6.31 -6.91
CA GLN A 64 -3.26 6.02 -6.46
C GLN A 64 -2.42 5.52 -7.63
N LEU A 65 -1.20 6.06 -7.78
CA LEU A 65 -0.40 5.83 -8.98
C LEU A 65 -0.02 4.34 -9.14
N HIS A 66 0.25 3.61 -8.05
CA HIS A 66 0.50 2.17 -8.10
C HIS A 66 -0.74 1.37 -8.58
N HIS A 67 -1.97 1.76 -8.20
CA HIS A 67 -3.19 1.15 -8.75
C HIS A 67 -3.34 1.44 -10.24
N MET A 68 -2.98 2.66 -10.67
CA MET A 68 -3.00 3.03 -12.09
C MET A 68 -1.98 2.22 -12.89
N VAL A 69 -0.75 2.08 -12.40
CA VAL A 69 0.29 1.24 -13.03
C VAL A 69 -0.21 -0.19 -13.19
N TRP A 70 -0.70 -0.78 -12.10
CA TRP A 70 -1.23 -2.14 -12.12
C TRP A 70 -2.36 -2.32 -13.11
N ALA A 71 -3.35 -1.41 -13.09
CA ALA A 71 -4.51 -1.46 -13.98
C ALA A 71 -4.13 -1.31 -15.46
N VAL A 72 -3.13 -0.47 -15.78
CA VAL A 72 -2.64 -0.29 -17.15
C VAL A 72 -1.89 -1.52 -17.64
N VAL A 73 -1.12 -2.20 -16.79
CA VAL A 73 -0.34 -3.40 -17.14
C VAL A 73 -1.23 -4.65 -17.19
N HIS A 74 -2.01 -4.89 -16.15
CA HIS A 74 -2.80 -6.14 -16.01
C HIS A 74 -4.23 -6.03 -16.53
N GLY A 75 -4.71 -4.82 -16.82
CA GLY A 75 -6.08 -4.60 -17.32
C GLY A 75 -7.17 -4.83 -16.29
N ARG A 76 -6.84 -4.88 -15.00
CA ARG A 76 -7.78 -4.98 -13.87
C ARG A 76 -7.24 -4.23 -12.68
N PHE A 77 -8.11 -3.83 -11.77
CA PHE A 77 -7.66 -3.34 -10.47
C PHE A 77 -7.23 -4.49 -9.57
N PRO A 78 -6.20 -4.27 -8.73
CA PRO A 78 -5.76 -5.25 -7.74
C PRO A 78 -6.67 -5.21 -6.50
N THR A 79 -6.72 -6.30 -5.75
CA THR A 79 -7.36 -6.31 -4.42
C THR A 79 -6.59 -5.42 -3.45
N GLN A 80 -5.29 -5.59 -3.39
CA GLN A 80 -4.38 -4.76 -2.60
C GLN A 80 -2.99 -4.79 -3.22
N ILE A 81 -2.24 -3.69 -3.12
CA ILE A 81 -0.84 -3.64 -3.57
C ILE A 81 0.08 -3.36 -2.39
N ASP A 82 1.18 -4.09 -2.37
CA ASP A 82 2.32 -3.85 -1.50
C ASP A 82 3.53 -3.40 -2.33
N HIS A 83 4.36 -2.51 -1.74
CA HIS A 83 5.64 -2.08 -2.32
C HIS A 83 6.75 -2.93 -1.73
N ILE A 84 7.40 -3.75 -2.58
CA ILE A 84 8.39 -4.76 -2.16
C ILE A 84 9.55 -4.12 -1.38
N ASN A 85 10.01 -2.95 -1.81
CA ASN A 85 11.10 -2.22 -1.14
C ASN A 85 10.61 -1.31 0.01
N GLY A 86 9.29 -1.25 0.28
CA GLY A 86 8.68 -0.38 1.29
C GLY A 86 8.58 1.11 0.89
N ASP A 87 9.14 1.53 -0.24
CA ASP A 87 9.05 2.90 -0.74
C ASP A 87 7.74 3.09 -1.53
N LYS A 88 6.78 3.77 -0.92
CA LYS A 88 5.45 4.05 -1.48
C LYS A 88 5.47 5.02 -2.67
N THR A 89 6.59 5.61 -2.97
CA THR A 89 6.79 6.52 -4.10
C THR A 89 7.38 5.82 -5.32
N ASP A 90 7.99 4.65 -5.14
CA ASP A 90 8.52 3.81 -6.21
C ASP A 90 7.43 2.91 -6.80
N ASN A 91 6.75 3.40 -7.82
CA ASN A 91 5.63 2.73 -8.47
C ASN A 91 6.04 1.95 -9.74
N ARG A 92 7.29 1.56 -9.88
CA ARG A 92 7.73 0.66 -10.95
C ARG A 92 7.07 -0.70 -10.77
N MET A 93 6.65 -1.33 -11.89
CA MET A 93 5.91 -2.60 -11.85
C MET A 93 6.67 -3.71 -11.11
N GLU A 94 8.00 -3.75 -11.26
CA GLU A 94 8.89 -4.69 -10.60
C GLU A 94 8.92 -4.57 -9.06
N ASN A 95 8.51 -3.39 -8.53
CA ASN A 95 8.42 -3.12 -7.11
C ASN A 95 7.00 -3.33 -6.55
N LEU A 96 6.02 -3.65 -7.39
CA LEU A 96 4.63 -3.81 -6.99
C LEU A 96 4.27 -5.29 -6.98
N ARG A 97 3.60 -5.73 -5.92
CA ARG A 97 3.00 -7.06 -5.85
C ARG A 97 1.57 -6.96 -5.36
N GLU A 98 0.70 -7.79 -5.94
CA GLU A 98 -0.64 -7.96 -5.41
C GLU A 98 -0.58 -8.89 -4.20
N VAL A 99 -1.25 -8.49 -3.13
CA VAL A 99 -1.28 -9.23 -1.87
C VAL A 99 -2.71 -9.35 -1.37
N SER A 100 -2.98 -10.40 -0.63
CA SER A 100 -4.21 -10.51 0.16
C SER A 100 -4.16 -9.58 1.38
N ASN A 101 -5.32 -9.30 1.97
CA ASN A 101 -5.39 -8.56 3.24
C ASN A 101 -4.58 -9.24 4.35
N SER A 102 -4.53 -10.57 4.37
CA SER A 102 -3.77 -11.35 5.34
C SER A 102 -2.27 -11.13 5.18
N GLU A 103 -1.75 -11.29 3.95
CA GLU A 103 -0.34 -11.09 3.62
C GLU A 103 0.12 -9.65 3.89
N ASN A 104 -0.70 -8.67 3.53
CA ASN A 104 -0.36 -7.27 3.80
C ASN A 104 -0.31 -6.94 5.29
N ASN A 105 -1.17 -7.55 6.09
CA ASN A 105 -1.12 -7.38 7.54
C ASN A 105 0.12 -8.07 8.15
N GLN A 106 0.57 -9.20 7.61
CA GLN A 106 1.81 -9.87 8.01
C GLN A 106 3.02 -8.99 7.71
N ASN A 107 3.10 -8.40 6.50
CA ASN A 107 4.17 -7.50 6.12
C ASN A 107 4.24 -6.24 7.00
N ARG A 108 3.12 -5.76 7.54
CA ARG A 108 3.09 -4.64 8.49
C ARG A 108 3.78 -4.94 9.81
N VAL A 109 3.82 -6.20 10.23
CA VAL A 109 4.51 -6.61 11.48
C VAL A 109 6.02 -6.33 11.37
N TRP A 110 6.62 -6.51 10.19
CA TRP A 110 8.04 -6.26 9.95
C TRP A 110 8.39 -4.77 9.77
N ALA A 111 7.43 -3.95 9.35
CA ALA A 111 7.59 -2.51 9.16
C ALA A 111 7.28 -1.69 10.43
N TRP A 112 7.10 -2.33 11.58
CA TRP A 112 6.77 -1.63 12.81
C TRP A 112 7.93 -0.76 13.28
N LYS A 113 7.63 0.52 13.48
CA LYS A 113 8.57 1.44 14.13
C LYS A 113 8.82 0.96 15.55
N PRO A 114 10.05 1.10 16.07
CA PRO A 114 10.33 0.80 17.47
C PRO A 114 9.35 1.54 18.39
N ASN A 115 8.78 0.83 19.35
CA ASN A 115 7.91 1.44 20.36
C ASN A 115 8.76 2.38 21.24
N ALA A 116 8.28 3.59 21.48
CA ALA A 116 9.02 4.62 22.22
C ALA A 116 9.44 4.19 23.63
N ARG A 117 8.67 3.28 24.29
CA ARG A 117 8.97 2.80 25.65
C ARG A 117 9.85 1.55 25.67
N THR A 118 9.69 0.65 24.72
CA THR A 118 10.44 -0.63 24.72
C THR A 118 11.67 -0.60 23.83
N GLY A 119 11.71 0.31 22.84
CA GLY A 119 12.72 0.38 21.81
C GLY A 119 12.64 -0.76 20.78
N LEU A 120 11.64 -1.64 20.86
CA LEU A 120 11.49 -2.81 19.99
C LEU A 120 10.17 -2.75 19.21
N PRO A 121 10.18 -3.09 17.90
CA PRO A 121 8.98 -3.13 17.09
C PRO A 121 7.99 -4.18 17.63
N GLY A 122 6.70 -3.83 17.66
CA GLY A 122 5.63 -4.76 18.05
C GLY A 122 5.62 -5.20 19.52
N VAL A 123 6.52 -4.68 20.33
CA VAL A 123 6.60 -4.95 21.76
C VAL A 123 6.03 -3.78 22.54
N TYR A 124 5.03 -4.02 23.37
CA TYR A 124 4.34 -3.03 24.19
C TYR A 124 4.57 -3.33 25.67
N LEU A 125 4.78 -2.29 26.47
CA LEU A 125 4.77 -2.44 27.92
C LEU A 125 3.29 -2.53 28.38
N SER A 126 2.92 -3.65 28.97
CA SER A 126 1.55 -3.90 29.46
C SER A 126 1.37 -3.53 30.93
N SER A 127 2.45 -3.68 31.73
CA SER A 127 2.56 -3.25 33.13
C SER A 127 4.05 -3.06 33.43
N ASP A 128 4.37 -2.61 34.63
CA ASP A 128 5.78 -2.37 35.03
C ASP A 128 6.68 -3.60 34.92
N THR A 129 6.07 -4.80 34.86
CA THR A 129 6.80 -6.08 34.83
C THR A 129 6.46 -6.98 33.65
N ARG A 130 5.56 -6.55 32.74
CA ARG A 130 5.11 -7.41 31.62
C ARG A 130 5.14 -6.71 30.30
N TYR A 131 5.60 -7.43 29.29
CA TYR A 131 5.61 -7.01 27.91
C TYR A 131 4.56 -7.78 27.13
N ARG A 132 3.88 -7.12 26.18
CA ARG A 132 2.85 -7.69 25.32
C ARG A 132 3.32 -7.64 23.88
N ALA A 133 3.13 -8.74 23.17
CA ALA A 133 3.13 -8.78 21.71
C ALA A 133 1.74 -9.12 21.19
N GLU A 134 1.36 -8.55 20.07
CA GLU A 134 0.13 -8.87 19.37
C GLU A 134 0.48 -9.54 18.04
N ILE A 135 0.14 -10.84 17.89
CA ILE A 135 0.51 -11.65 16.75
C ILE A 135 -0.76 -12.34 16.25
N PHE A 136 -1.13 -12.10 14.98
CA PHE A 136 -2.34 -12.65 14.36
C PHE A 136 -3.62 -12.39 15.16
N GLY A 137 -3.75 -11.19 15.74
CA GLY A 137 -4.91 -10.81 16.54
C GLY A 137 -4.96 -11.44 17.94
N LYS A 138 -3.93 -12.18 18.35
CA LYS A 138 -3.78 -12.72 19.71
C LYS A 138 -2.71 -11.97 20.49
N SER A 139 -2.99 -11.69 21.77
CA SER A 139 -2.04 -11.06 22.67
C SER A 139 -1.25 -12.12 23.46
N TYR A 140 0.06 -11.98 23.46
CA TYR A 140 1.00 -12.81 24.20
C TYR A 140 1.73 -11.94 25.24
N TYR A 141 1.94 -12.46 26.42
CA TYR A 141 2.52 -11.72 27.55
C TYR A 141 3.80 -12.41 28.03
N PHE A 142 4.85 -11.62 28.25
CA PHE A 142 6.17 -12.07 28.65
C PHE A 142 6.71 -11.16 29.77
N HIS A 143 7.67 -11.66 30.52
CA HIS A 143 8.36 -10.88 31.54
C HIS A 143 9.59 -10.16 30.98
N ASN A 144 10.07 -10.52 29.80
CA ASN A 144 11.25 -9.96 29.18
C ASN A 144 10.92 -9.41 27.78
N LYS A 145 11.32 -8.16 27.47
CA LYS A 145 11.07 -7.52 26.19
C LYS A 145 11.78 -8.22 25.01
N TYR A 146 12.95 -8.80 25.26
CA TYR A 146 13.72 -9.50 24.22
C TYR A 146 13.11 -10.86 23.87
N GLU A 147 12.58 -11.59 24.89
CA GLU A 147 11.80 -12.82 24.65
C GLU A 147 10.54 -12.53 23.85
N THR A 148 9.86 -11.42 24.18
CA THR A 148 8.69 -10.96 23.44
C THR A 148 9.04 -10.69 21.98
N PHE A 149 10.14 -9.98 21.72
CA PHE A 149 10.61 -9.67 20.39
C PHE A 149 11.06 -10.91 19.63
N HIS A 150 11.78 -11.83 20.29
CA HIS A 150 12.22 -13.09 19.72
C HIS A 150 11.01 -13.98 19.31
N CYS A 151 9.98 -14.05 20.14
CA CYS A 151 8.74 -14.73 19.82
C CYS A 151 8.06 -14.16 18.56
N ILE A 152 7.99 -12.83 18.43
CA ILE A 152 7.45 -12.18 17.22
C ILE A 152 8.27 -12.58 15.99
N THR A 153 9.60 -12.55 16.09
CA THR A 153 10.49 -12.85 14.95
C THR A 153 10.45 -14.31 14.55
N LEU A 154 10.36 -15.24 15.50
CA LEU A 154 10.24 -16.68 15.21
C LEU A 154 8.91 -17.00 14.55
N LEU A 155 7.79 -16.51 15.10
CA LEU A 155 6.48 -16.75 14.55
C LEU A 155 6.30 -16.12 13.16
N GLY A 156 6.94 -14.94 12.93
CA GLY A 156 6.95 -14.34 11.60
C GLY A 156 7.66 -15.21 10.56
N ARG A 157 8.80 -15.84 10.90
CA ARG A 157 9.55 -16.72 10.00
C ARG A 157 8.91 -18.08 9.74
N MET A 158 8.02 -18.55 10.60
CA MET A 158 7.32 -19.83 10.40
C MET A 158 6.21 -19.78 9.33
N TYR A 159 5.91 -18.61 8.79
CA TYR A 159 4.85 -18.38 7.80
C TYR A 159 5.39 -17.74 6.50
N GLU A 160 6.71 -17.75 6.28
CA GLU A 160 7.35 -17.61 4.98
C GLU A 160 7.43 -18.98 4.27
#